data_430d6ca378e7805591598b3bca11e553
#
_entry.id   430d6ca378e7805591598b3bca11e553
#
_cell.length_a   1.000
_cell.length_b   1.000
_cell.length_c   1.000
_cell.angle_alpha   90.00
_cell.angle_beta   90.00
_cell.angle_gamma   90.00
#
_symmetry.space_group_name_H-M   'P 1'
#
loop_
_entity.id
_entity.type
_entity.pdbx_description
1 polymer ?
#
loop_
_entity_poly.entity_id
_entity_poly.type
_entity_poly.pdbx_seq_one_letter_code
_entity_poly.pdbx_strand_id
1 'polypeptide(L)'
;VLCGRRALMKRYRESQPANISFARGTFNSHPYVMAAMSAFLQRISRPEYQQLFQQAQSLWAQLVAQLNDRLQNADVPVRIAALQSIWTVLYTRPSRYNWMLQFYLRSEGLELSWVGSGRMIFSFNFTDTHFDEVCERFVRAASRMNADGWWWQSAVLTHQSIRRQITLEMLQARLAWQTNTQLP
;
A
#
# COMPACT_ATOMS: atom_id res chain seq x y z
N VAL A 1 -0.29 -17.71 -4.54
CA VAL A 1 -0.76 -18.91 -3.82
C VAL A 1 -1.13 -18.51 -2.39
N LEU A 2 -2.33 -18.89 -1.96
CA LEU A 2 -2.75 -18.73 -0.57
C LEU A 2 -2.51 -20.05 0.16
N CYS A 3 -1.74 -20.01 1.22
CA CYS A 3 -1.46 -21.17 2.07
C CYS A 3 -1.48 -20.78 3.55
N GLY A 4 -1.69 -21.76 4.42
CA GLY A 4 -1.78 -21.53 5.85
C GLY A 4 -1.97 -22.83 6.63
N ARG A 5 -2.13 -22.70 7.95
CA ARG A 5 -2.37 -23.86 8.81
C ARG A 5 -3.66 -24.56 8.39
N ARG A 6 -3.60 -25.89 8.32
CA ARG A 6 -4.74 -26.73 7.89
C ARG A 6 -6.04 -26.41 8.63
N ALA A 7 -5.97 -26.11 9.93
CA ALA A 7 -7.14 -25.77 10.74
C ALA A 7 -7.81 -24.45 10.32
N LEU A 8 -7.04 -23.49 9.77
CA LEU A 8 -7.53 -22.18 9.34
C LEU A 8 -7.97 -22.16 7.87
N MET A 9 -7.50 -23.12 7.07
CA MET A 9 -7.84 -23.19 5.67
C MET A 9 -9.23 -23.83 5.49
N LYS A 10 -10.18 -23.04 5.01
CA LYS A 10 -11.52 -23.54 4.67
C LYS A 10 -11.41 -24.43 3.46
N ARG A 11 -11.86 -25.68 3.59
CA ARG A 11 -11.87 -26.66 2.50
C ARG A 11 -13.21 -27.33 2.43
N TYR A 12 -13.55 -27.76 1.22
CA TYR A 12 -14.76 -28.55 1.03
C TYR A 12 -14.72 -29.79 1.93
N ARG A 13 -15.79 -29.98 2.66
CA ARG A 13 -16.07 -31.20 3.44
C ARG A 13 -17.51 -31.58 3.18
N GLU A 14 -17.73 -32.81 2.84
CA GLU A 14 -19.07 -33.33 2.55
C GLU A 14 -20.03 -33.15 3.73
N SER A 15 -19.53 -33.34 4.96
CA SER A 15 -20.28 -33.13 6.20
C SER A 15 -20.55 -31.66 6.55
N GLN A 16 -19.84 -30.72 5.93
CA GLN A 16 -19.95 -29.27 6.20
C GLN A 16 -19.77 -28.46 4.90
N PRO A 17 -20.69 -28.61 3.93
CA PRO A 17 -20.51 -28.01 2.60
C PRO A 17 -20.51 -26.47 2.61
N ALA A 18 -21.16 -25.84 3.58
CA ALA A 18 -21.14 -24.39 3.74
C ALA A 18 -19.78 -23.85 4.24
N ASN A 19 -18.90 -24.71 4.76
CA ASN A 19 -17.62 -24.31 5.34
C ASN A 19 -16.47 -24.34 4.32
N ILE A 20 -16.73 -23.86 3.12
CA ILE A 20 -15.77 -23.77 2.02
C ILE A 20 -15.43 -22.31 1.74
N SER A 21 -14.21 -22.08 1.26
CA SER A 21 -13.79 -20.79 0.72
C SER A 21 -13.86 -20.87 -0.80
N PHE A 22 -14.70 -20.03 -1.40
CA PHE A 22 -14.75 -19.87 -2.84
C PHE A 22 -13.67 -18.89 -3.28
N ALA A 23 -12.60 -19.40 -3.86
CA ALA A 23 -11.71 -18.55 -4.63
C ALA A 23 -12.36 -18.33 -6.00
N ARG A 24 -12.87 -17.11 -6.22
CA ARG A 24 -13.49 -16.71 -7.49
C ARG A 24 -12.56 -15.72 -8.20
N GLY A 25 -12.49 -15.82 -9.50
CA GLY A 25 -11.74 -14.92 -10.37
C GLY A 25 -11.46 -15.57 -11.72
N THR A 26 -11.52 -14.78 -12.76
CA THR A 26 -11.33 -15.23 -14.16
C THR A 26 -9.98 -15.94 -14.36
N PHE A 27 -8.96 -15.56 -13.60
CA PHE A 27 -7.61 -16.11 -13.74
C PHE A 27 -7.29 -17.22 -12.71
N ASN A 28 -8.24 -17.63 -11.90
CA ASN A 28 -8.04 -18.75 -10.98
C ASN A 28 -7.86 -20.04 -11.79
N SER A 29 -6.74 -20.71 -11.52
CA SER A 29 -6.37 -21.95 -12.22
C SER A 29 -6.22 -21.82 -13.75
N HIS A 30 -6.00 -20.60 -14.25
CA HIS A 30 -5.75 -20.39 -15.66
C HIS A 30 -4.47 -21.12 -16.10
N PRO A 31 -4.47 -21.94 -17.14
CA PRO A 31 -3.36 -22.82 -17.49
C PRO A 31 -2.02 -22.08 -17.67
N TYR A 32 -2.01 -20.97 -18.39
CA TYR A 32 -0.80 -20.18 -18.60
C TYR A 32 -0.25 -19.58 -17.29
N VAL A 33 -1.13 -19.10 -16.42
CA VAL A 33 -0.73 -18.56 -15.11
C VAL A 33 -0.15 -19.67 -14.24
N MET A 34 -0.76 -20.86 -14.25
CA MET A 34 -0.26 -22.01 -13.50
C MET A 34 1.08 -22.50 -14.03
N ALA A 35 1.28 -22.55 -15.35
CA ALA A 35 2.55 -22.92 -15.97
C ALA A 35 3.65 -21.90 -15.62
N ALA A 36 3.38 -20.60 -15.76
CA ALA A 36 4.31 -19.53 -15.40
C ALA A 36 4.67 -19.58 -13.91
N MET A 37 3.67 -19.79 -13.03
CA MET A 37 3.91 -19.93 -11.58
C MET A 37 4.75 -21.16 -11.27
N SER A 38 4.51 -22.30 -11.91
CA SER A 38 5.32 -23.50 -11.72
C SER A 38 6.78 -23.27 -12.11
N ALA A 39 7.02 -22.69 -13.28
CA ALA A 39 8.35 -22.34 -13.75
C ALA A 39 9.04 -21.33 -12.81
N PHE A 40 8.32 -20.33 -12.35
CA PHE A 40 8.83 -19.34 -11.39
C PHE A 40 9.22 -20.02 -10.06
N LEU A 41 8.35 -20.84 -9.48
CA LEU A 41 8.61 -21.54 -8.22
C LEU A 41 9.82 -22.48 -8.31
N GLN A 42 9.96 -23.21 -9.41
CA GLN A 42 11.14 -24.04 -9.66
C GLN A 42 12.41 -23.20 -9.71
N ARG A 43 12.35 -22.03 -10.34
CA ARG A 43 13.49 -21.12 -10.45
C ARG A 43 13.89 -20.53 -9.11
N ILE A 44 12.94 -19.96 -8.33
CA ILE A 44 13.24 -19.34 -7.03
C ILE A 44 13.64 -20.32 -5.94
N SER A 45 13.38 -21.63 -6.13
CA SER A 45 13.81 -22.68 -5.21
C SER A 45 15.30 -23.03 -5.32
N ARG A 46 15.99 -22.51 -6.33
CA ARG A 46 17.42 -22.74 -6.52
C ARG A 46 18.26 -21.97 -5.48
N PRO A 47 19.42 -22.51 -5.05
CA PRO A 47 20.22 -21.90 -4.00
C PRO A 47 20.64 -20.46 -4.28
N GLU A 48 20.98 -20.13 -5.55
CA GLU A 48 21.37 -18.77 -5.93
C GLU A 48 20.28 -17.74 -5.66
N TYR A 49 19.00 -18.08 -5.85
CA TYR A 49 17.90 -17.17 -5.57
C TYR A 49 17.60 -17.08 -4.07
N GLN A 50 17.75 -18.17 -3.33
CA GLN A 50 17.61 -18.14 -1.87
C GLN A 50 18.64 -17.22 -1.24
N GLN A 51 19.90 -17.30 -1.70
CA GLN A 51 20.97 -16.40 -1.26
C GLN A 51 20.67 -14.94 -1.62
N LEU A 52 20.18 -14.69 -2.84
CA LEU A 52 19.76 -13.36 -3.28
C LEU A 52 18.68 -12.78 -2.37
N PHE A 53 17.66 -13.56 -2.02
CA PHE A 53 16.60 -13.13 -1.11
C PHE A 53 17.11 -12.83 0.30
N GLN A 54 18.06 -13.61 0.82
CA GLN A 54 18.66 -13.37 2.12
C GLN A 54 19.47 -12.06 2.15
N GLN A 55 20.29 -11.83 1.13
CA GLN A 55 21.07 -10.60 0.99
C GLN A 55 20.16 -9.38 0.81
N ALA A 56 19.10 -9.52 0.02
CA ALA A 56 18.15 -8.45 -0.23
C ALA A 56 17.40 -8.02 1.03
N GLN A 57 17.19 -8.89 2.00
CA GLN A 57 16.49 -8.51 3.23
C GLN A 57 17.20 -7.39 3.97
N SER A 58 18.53 -7.49 4.11
CA SER A 58 19.35 -6.45 4.74
C SER A 58 19.38 -5.17 3.90
N LEU A 59 19.48 -5.30 2.57
CA LEU A 59 19.47 -4.16 1.66
C LEU A 59 18.15 -3.39 1.75
N TRP A 60 17.00 -4.06 1.68
CA TRP A 60 15.70 -3.41 1.79
C TRP A 60 15.53 -2.66 3.12
N ALA A 61 16.00 -3.25 4.22
CA ALA A 61 15.95 -2.61 5.54
C ALA A 61 16.79 -1.32 5.58
N GLN A 62 17.99 -1.34 5.00
CA GLN A 62 18.85 -0.15 4.93
C GLN A 62 18.23 0.97 4.08
N LEU A 63 17.69 0.62 2.92
CA LEU A 63 17.07 1.60 2.02
C LEU A 63 15.82 2.24 2.64
N VAL A 64 15.02 1.47 3.37
CA VAL A 64 13.87 2.00 4.11
C VAL A 64 14.33 2.94 5.22
N ALA A 65 15.38 2.59 5.96
CA ALA A 65 15.94 3.46 6.98
C ALA A 65 16.42 4.79 6.38
N GLN A 66 17.19 4.75 5.29
CA GLN A 66 17.66 5.96 4.59
C GLN A 66 16.50 6.87 4.13
N LEU A 67 15.45 6.30 3.55
CA LEU A 67 14.28 7.10 3.15
C LEU A 67 13.58 7.70 4.36
N ASN A 68 13.41 6.94 5.44
CA ASN A 68 12.79 7.43 6.66
C ASN A 68 13.60 8.56 7.31
N ASP A 69 14.93 8.46 7.33
CA ASP A 69 15.81 9.52 7.83
C ASP A 69 15.67 10.81 6.99
N ARG A 70 15.64 10.68 5.66
CA ARG A 70 15.41 11.84 4.76
C ARG A 70 14.03 12.48 4.99
N LEU A 71 12.96 11.66 5.18
CA LEU A 71 11.62 12.16 5.48
C LEU A 71 11.53 12.85 6.85
N GLN A 72 12.19 12.29 7.85
CA GLN A 72 12.28 12.89 9.18
C GLN A 72 13.03 14.22 9.15
N ASN A 73 14.15 14.31 8.45
CA ASN A 73 14.93 15.53 8.29
C ASN A 73 14.15 16.62 7.52
N ALA A 74 13.23 16.22 6.65
CA ALA A 74 12.32 17.14 5.94
C ALA A 74 11.11 17.57 6.78
N ASP A 75 10.97 17.10 8.02
CA ASP A 75 9.83 17.33 8.94
C ASP A 75 8.46 17.08 8.28
N VAL A 76 8.36 16.06 7.49
CA VAL A 76 7.08 15.66 6.88
C VAL A 76 6.42 14.53 7.68
N PRO A 77 5.06 14.49 7.81
CA PRO A 77 4.37 13.53 8.65
C PRO A 77 4.17 12.17 7.95
N VAL A 78 5.20 11.70 7.29
CA VAL A 78 5.18 10.46 6.50
C VAL A 78 6.37 9.60 6.87
N ARG A 79 6.15 8.31 6.94
CA ARG A 79 7.20 7.31 7.05
C ARG A 79 6.87 6.09 6.21
N ILE A 80 7.87 5.30 5.91
CA ILE A 80 7.74 4.04 5.19
C ILE A 80 7.85 2.87 6.16
N ALA A 81 6.90 1.95 6.09
CA ALA A 81 7.03 0.61 6.65
C ALA A 81 7.22 -0.39 5.50
N ALA A 82 8.03 -1.39 5.73
CA ALA A 82 8.35 -2.38 4.71
C ALA A 82 8.32 -3.81 5.24
N LEU A 83 7.94 -4.70 4.35
CA LEU A 83 8.18 -6.13 4.46
C LEU A 83 8.97 -6.54 3.22
N GLN A 84 10.29 -6.64 3.38
CA GLN A 84 11.21 -6.87 2.26
C GLN A 84 11.03 -5.82 1.15
N SER A 85 10.76 -6.24 -0.09
CA SER A 85 10.55 -5.38 -1.25
C SER A 85 9.16 -4.72 -1.33
N ILE A 86 8.27 -5.01 -0.39
CA ILE A 86 6.92 -4.42 -0.34
C ILE A 86 6.91 -3.33 0.71
N TRP A 87 6.76 -2.08 0.26
CA TRP A 87 6.77 -0.90 1.11
C TRP A 87 5.39 -0.25 1.15
N THR A 88 5.05 0.35 2.27
CA THR A 88 3.80 1.09 2.43
C THR A 88 4.02 2.41 3.12
N VAL A 89 3.26 3.40 2.72
CA VAL A 89 3.27 4.73 3.32
C VAL A 89 2.44 4.71 4.60
N LEU A 90 3.03 5.18 5.69
CA LEU A 90 2.36 5.43 6.96
C LEU A 90 2.36 6.93 7.25
N TYR A 91 1.25 7.43 7.73
CA TYR A 91 1.09 8.82 8.13
C TYR A 91 1.19 8.94 9.64
N THR A 92 2.08 9.80 10.12
CA THR A 92 2.36 10.00 11.54
C THR A 92 1.46 11.05 12.19
N ARG A 93 0.75 11.84 11.38
CA ARG A 93 -0.21 12.84 11.83
C ARG A 93 -1.59 12.57 11.22
N PRO A 94 -2.69 12.81 11.97
CA PRO A 94 -4.03 12.70 11.43
C PRO A 94 -4.27 13.74 10.35
N SER A 95 -4.78 13.32 9.19
CA SER A 95 -5.29 14.21 8.14
C SER A 95 -6.34 13.49 7.30
N ARG A 96 -7.38 14.21 6.92
CA ARG A 96 -8.36 13.69 5.96
C ARG A 96 -7.85 13.72 4.51
N TYR A 97 -6.70 14.35 4.27
CA TYR A 97 -6.13 14.57 2.94
C TYR A 97 -4.89 13.74 2.65
N ASN A 98 -4.57 12.77 3.51
CA ASN A 98 -3.42 11.87 3.32
C ASN A 98 -3.39 11.22 1.91
N TRP A 99 -4.57 10.93 1.35
CA TRP A 99 -4.72 10.36 0.01
C TRP A 99 -4.20 11.27 -1.11
N MET A 100 -4.03 12.56 -0.87
CA MET A 100 -3.52 13.49 -1.87
C MET A 100 -2.04 13.29 -2.18
N LEU A 101 -1.27 12.68 -1.26
CA LEU A 101 0.15 12.42 -1.46
C LEU A 101 0.43 11.67 -2.77
N GLN A 102 -0.47 10.78 -3.19
CA GLN A 102 -0.33 10.06 -4.47
C GLN A 102 -0.23 10.99 -5.68
N PHE A 103 -0.91 12.13 -5.67
CA PHE A 103 -0.86 13.10 -6.78
C PHE A 103 0.47 13.85 -6.78
N TYR A 104 0.98 14.22 -5.60
CA TYR A 104 2.31 14.82 -5.47
C TYR A 104 3.40 13.85 -5.89
N LEU A 105 3.32 12.59 -5.49
CA LEU A 105 4.26 11.54 -5.94
C LEU A 105 4.21 11.36 -7.46
N ARG A 106 3.02 11.32 -8.04
CA ARG A 106 2.85 11.22 -9.49
C ARG A 106 3.40 12.45 -10.21
N SER A 107 3.24 13.65 -9.68
CA SER A 107 3.81 14.86 -10.26
C SER A 107 5.35 14.87 -10.25
N GLU A 108 5.95 14.12 -9.33
CA GLU A 108 7.41 13.88 -9.27
C GLU A 108 7.83 12.62 -10.08
N GLY A 109 6.91 12.00 -10.82
CA GLY A 109 7.19 10.83 -11.64
C GLY A 109 7.21 9.50 -10.89
N LEU A 110 6.64 9.45 -9.66
CA LEU A 110 6.48 8.21 -8.89
C LEU A 110 5.04 7.72 -8.98
N GLU A 111 4.80 6.69 -9.77
CA GLU A 111 3.50 6.04 -9.81
C GLU A 111 3.44 4.92 -8.78
N LEU A 112 2.52 5.07 -7.83
CA LEU A 112 2.22 4.02 -6.86
C LEU A 112 1.24 3.01 -7.47
N SER A 113 1.32 1.77 -6.99
CA SER A 113 0.30 0.79 -7.32
C SER A 113 -1.05 1.29 -6.82
N TRP A 114 -2.01 1.18 -7.61
CA TRP A 114 -3.40 1.58 -7.58
C TRP A 114 -3.88 2.50 -6.43
N VAL A 115 -4.87 3.32 -6.77
CA VAL A 115 -5.46 4.41 -6.00
C VAL A 115 -5.45 4.17 -4.49
N GLY A 116 -4.73 5.03 -3.75
CA GLY A 116 -4.84 5.16 -2.31
C GLY A 116 -4.15 4.09 -1.46
N SER A 117 -3.56 3.05 -2.05
CA SER A 117 -2.93 2.00 -1.26
C SER A 117 -1.58 2.40 -0.66
N GLY A 118 -0.92 3.44 -1.22
CA GLY A 118 0.41 3.86 -0.79
C GLY A 118 1.46 2.76 -0.88
N ARG A 119 1.21 1.71 -1.66
CA ARG A 119 2.08 0.54 -1.73
C ARG A 119 3.05 0.67 -2.89
N MET A 120 4.33 0.45 -2.60
CA MET A 120 5.41 0.34 -3.57
C MET A 120 5.94 -1.09 -3.53
N ILE A 121 6.24 -1.65 -4.70
CA ILE A 121 6.80 -2.99 -4.82
C ILE A 121 8.04 -2.87 -5.70
N PHE A 122 9.18 -3.24 -5.14
CA PHE A 122 10.46 -3.16 -5.82
C PHE A 122 10.90 -4.52 -6.32
N SER A 123 11.55 -4.54 -7.48
CA SER A 123 12.20 -5.72 -8.01
C SER A 123 13.71 -5.68 -7.74
N PHE A 124 14.39 -6.81 -7.92
CA PHE A 124 15.85 -6.89 -7.81
C PHE A 124 16.60 -6.13 -8.90
N ASN A 125 15.90 -5.58 -9.88
CA ASN A 125 16.51 -4.76 -10.95
C ASN A 125 16.71 -3.29 -10.54
N PHE A 126 16.19 -2.87 -9.37
CA PHE A 126 16.47 -1.55 -8.84
C PHE A 126 17.91 -1.47 -8.34
N THR A 127 18.64 -0.49 -8.86
CA THR A 127 20.01 -0.17 -8.42
C THR A 127 19.99 0.90 -7.33
N ASP A 128 21.13 1.13 -6.68
CA ASP A 128 21.28 2.20 -5.68
C ASP A 128 20.91 3.57 -6.26
N THR A 129 21.30 3.84 -7.51
CA THR A 129 20.92 5.08 -8.21
C THR A 129 19.42 5.23 -8.35
N HIS A 130 18.71 4.14 -8.70
CA HIS A 130 17.25 4.16 -8.78
C HIS A 130 16.61 4.43 -7.42
N PHE A 131 17.17 3.88 -6.33
CA PHE A 131 16.66 4.13 -4.98
C PHE A 131 16.92 5.55 -4.52
N ASP A 132 18.09 6.13 -4.81
CA ASP A 132 18.36 7.52 -4.52
C ASP A 132 17.39 8.45 -5.25
N GLU A 133 17.12 8.20 -6.51
CA GLU A 133 16.13 8.95 -7.28
C GLU A 133 14.71 8.82 -6.70
N VAL A 134 14.30 7.62 -6.29
CA VAL A 134 13.02 7.40 -5.61
C VAL A 134 12.96 8.18 -4.30
N CYS A 135 14.01 8.13 -3.49
CA CYS A 135 14.09 8.87 -2.23
C CYS A 135 13.96 10.38 -2.44
N GLU A 136 14.71 10.95 -3.37
CA GLU A 136 14.68 12.38 -3.67
C GLU A 136 13.30 12.83 -4.15
N ARG A 137 12.71 12.11 -5.09
CA ARG A 137 11.39 12.40 -5.64
C ARG A 137 10.31 12.29 -4.55
N PHE A 138 10.41 11.26 -3.70
CA PHE A 138 9.45 11.05 -2.62
C PHE A 138 9.51 12.18 -1.59
N VAL A 139 10.72 12.57 -1.16
CA VAL A 139 10.91 13.68 -0.22
C VAL A 139 10.40 14.99 -0.81
N ARG A 140 10.71 15.30 -2.07
CA ARG A 140 10.19 16.50 -2.75
C ARG A 140 8.67 16.52 -2.78
N ALA A 141 8.03 15.40 -3.16
CA ALA A 141 6.58 15.29 -3.19
C ALA A 141 5.95 15.55 -1.83
N ALA A 142 6.47 14.90 -0.78
CA ALA A 142 5.99 15.07 0.58
C ALA A 142 6.21 16.50 1.11
N SER A 143 7.38 17.10 0.84
CA SER A 143 7.68 18.47 1.24
C SER A 143 6.75 19.49 0.55
N ARG A 144 6.47 19.33 -0.73
CA ARG A 144 5.51 20.18 -1.46
C ARG A 144 4.11 20.07 -0.87
N MET A 145 3.62 18.85 -0.64
CA MET A 145 2.32 18.65 0.00
C MET A 145 2.23 19.30 1.38
N ASN A 146 3.33 19.25 2.16
CA ASN A 146 3.41 19.91 3.47
C ASN A 146 3.41 21.42 3.33
N ALA A 147 4.18 21.98 2.39
CA ALA A 147 4.24 23.42 2.11
C ALA A 147 2.88 23.97 1.63
N ASP A 148 2.11 23.20 0.86
CA ASP A 148 0.75 23.54 0.42
C ASP A 148 -0.28 23.47 1.56
N GLY A 149 0.11 23.08 2.77
CA GLY A 149 -0.71 23.12 3.98
C GLY A 149 -1.70 21.98 4.16
N TRP A 150 -1.56 20.86 3.41
CA TRP A 150 -2.48 19.72 3.52
C TRP A 150 -2.33 18.90 4.81
N TRP A 151 -1.22 19.09 5.52
CA TRP A 151 -0.92 18.45 6.79
C TRP A 151 -0.82 19.47 7.94
N TRP A 152 -1.88 20.27 8.12
CA TRP A 152 -1.92 21.19 9.26
C TRP A 152 -2.11 20.46 10.59
N GLN A 153 -1.64 21.08 11.66
CA GLN A 153 -1.81 20.57 13.01
C GLN A 153 -2.93 21.34 13.72
N SER A 154 -3.75 20.60 14.48
CA SER A 154 -4.74 21.16 15.38
C SER A 154 -4.95 20.22 16.54
N ALA A 155 -5.09 20.77 17.76
CA ALA A 155 -5.33 19.98 18.97
C ALA A 155 -6.63 19.15 18.90
N VAL A 156 -7.60 19.58 18.09
CA VAL A 156 -8.88 18.89 17.91
C VAL A 156 -8.87 17.89 16.76
N LEU A 157 -7.81 17.87 15.95
CA LEU A 157 -7.72 17.01 14.79
C LEU A 157 -7.15 15.63 15.19
N THR A 158 -8.04 14.69 15.35
CA THR A 158 -7.72 13.29 15.67
C THR A 158 -8.30 12.37 14.61
N HIS A 159 -7.82 11.13 14.53
CA HIS A 159 -8.44 10.11 13.66
C HIS A 159 -9.93 9.90 13.95
N GLN A 160 -10.32 10.01 15.22
CA GLN A 160 -11.71 9.86 15.62
C GLN A 160 -12.57 11.06 15.18
N SER A 161 -12.07 12.30 15.37
CA SER A 161 -12.79 13.50 14.93
C SER A 161 -12.97 13.55 13.42
N ILE A 162 -11.93 13.18 12.65
CA ILE A 162 -11.98 13.07 11.19
C ILE A 162 -13.03 12.04 10.76
N ARG A 163 -13.00 10.84 11.35
CA ARG A 163 -13.98 9.79 11.04
C ARG A 163 -15.41 10.24 11.31
N ARG A 164 -15.64 10.87 12.48
CA ARG A 164 -16.96 11.41 12.85
C ARG A 164 -17.44 12.45 11.84
N GLN A 165 -16.58 13.39 11.47
CA GLN A 165 -16.90 14.44 10.52
C GLN A 165 -17.26 13.86 9.15
N ILE A 166 -16.45 12.94 8.60
CA ILE A 166 -16.72 12.28 7.32
C ILE A 166 -18.06 11.53 7.36
N THR A 167 -18.35 10.83 8.47
CA THR A 167 -19.62 10.11 8.63
C THR A 167 -20.82 11.08 8.59
N LEU A 168 -20.71 12.22 9.28
CA LEU A 168 -21.77 13.24 9.28
C LEU A 168 -21.97 13.85 7.90
N GLU A 169 -20.88 14.18 7.20
CA GLU A 169 -20.92 14.70 5.81
C GLU A 169 -21.58 13.70 4.85
N MET A 170 -21.25 12.41 4.97
CA MET A 170 -21.88 11.36 4.15
C MET A 170 -23.38 11.22 4.44
N LEU A 171 -23.81 11.31 5.69
CA LEU A 171 -25.21 11.26 6.07
C LEU A 171 -25.98 12.49 5.53
N GLN A 172 -25.42 13.68 5.68
CA GLN A 172 -25.98 14.91 5.13
C GLN A 172 -26.11 14.86 3.61
N ALA A 173 -25.09 14.42 2.90
CA ALA A 173 -25.12 14.25 1.45
C ALA A 173 -26.21 13.26 1.02
N ARG A 174 -26.37 12.14 1.75
CA ARG A 174 -27.42 11.16 1.46
C ARG A 174 -28.83 11.71 1.68
N LEU A 175 -29.05 12.47 2.74
CA LEU A 175 -30.33 13.12 3.01
C LEU A 175 -30.66 14.16 1.96
N ALA A 176 -29.70 15.01 1.58
CA ALA A 176 -29.88 16.01 0.53
C ALA A 176 -30.21 15.38 -0.83
N TRP A 177 -29.59 14.22 -1.14
CA TRP A 177 -29.91 13.48 -2.37
C TRP A 177 -31.35 12.94 -2.36
N GLN A 178 -31.83 12.42 -1.23
CA GLN A 178 -33.20 11.90 -1.08
C GLN A 178 -34.24 13.01 -1.23
N THR A 179 -33.97 14.22 -0.72
CA THR A 179 -34.88 15.36 -0.87
C THR A 179 -34.93 15.90 -2.31
N ASN A 180 -33.79 15.86 -3.04
CA ASN A 180 -33.73 16.29 -4.44
C ASN A 180 -34.32 15.25 -5.42
N THR A 181 -34.42 13.99 -5.07
CA THR A 181 -35.03 12.95 -5.91
C THR A 181 -36.55 12.86 -5.75
N GLN A 182 -37.16 13.67 -4.86
CA GLN A 182 -38.61 13.75 -4.67
C GLN A 182 -39.27 14.94 -5.38
N LEU A 183 -38.51 15.71 -6.17
CA LEU A 183 -39.09 16.73 -7.04
C LEU A 183 -39.55 16.08 -8.34
N PRO A 184 -40.78 16.28 -8.79
CA PRO A 184 -41.42 15.67 -9.96
C PRO A 184 -40.73 16.04 -11.27
#